data_204c17a6aab0a2a6afe4dfe7ce670693
#
_entry.id   204c17a6aab0a2a6afe4dfe7ce670693
#
_cell.length_a   1.000
_cell.length_b   1.000
_cell.length_c   1.000
_cell.angle_alpha   90.00
_cell.angle_beta   90.00
_cell.angle_gamma   90.00
#
_symmetry.space_group_name_H-M   'P 1'
#
loop_
_entity.id
_entity.type
_entity.pdbx_description
1 polymer ?
#
loop_
_entity_poly.entity_id
_entity_poly.type
_entity_poly.pdbx_seq_one_letter_code
_entity_poly.pdbx_strand_id
1 'polypeptide(L)'
;MLYKKNSEEKLSNELFKNPTCEFRGTPFWAWNSWLEKDELERQIEIFNEMGFGGFHMHVRTGLKNKYLSDEYMQLIRDCVDKAKSEKMLAWLYDEDRWPSGAAGGYVTEDERYRARYLLFTPFKTAEAKKSVEVSAGRTNNGKLLACYDVVLDKDGYLSSYKQIGEDDKAEGTKWYAFMEIIGESDWFNGKTYADTLSKDAVDRFVEITHEKYKKCTGDEFDKTVPAIF
;
A
#
# COMPACT_ATOMS: atom_id res chain seq x y z
N MET A 1 -9.16 14.73 -18.84
CA MET A 1 -9.75 15.49 -17.72
C MET A 1 -11.02 14.75 -17.34
N LEU A 2 -11.04 14.13 -16.19
CA LEU A 2 -12.09 13.21 -15.72
C LEU A 2 -13.47 13.84 -15.65
N TYR A 3 -13.54 15.12 -15.36
CA TYR A 3 -14.79 15.86 -15.24
C TYR A 3 -14.71 17.12 -16.08
N LYS A 4 -15.83 17.50 -16.71
CA LYS A 4 -15.95 18.87 -17.18
C LYS A 4 -15.80 19.77 -15.96
N LYS A 5 -14.68 20.48 -15.87
CA LYS A 5 -14.58 21.55 -14.88
C LYS A 5 -15.76 22.49 -15.14
N ASN A 6 -16.49 22.80 -14.09
CA ASN A 6 -17.46 23.88 -14.18
C ASN A 6 -16.69 25.14 -14.60
N SER A 7 -16.91 25.60 -15.83
CA SER A 7 -16.27 26.78 -16.41
C SER A 7 -17.19 28.00 -16.36
N GLU A 8 -18.32 27.90 -15.67
CA GLU A 8 -19.25 29.01 -15.54
C GLU A 8 -18.69 30.05 -14.56
N GLU A 9 -18.73 31.31 -14.96
CA GLU A 9 -18.28 32.45 -14.11
C GLU A 9 -19.14 32.65 -12.86
N LYS A 10 -20.34 32.09 -12.82
CA LYS A 10 -21.28 32.21 -11.72
C LYS A 10 -21.74 30.84 -11.23
N LEU A 11 -22.01 30.74 -9.93
CA LEU A 11 -22.64 29.58 -9.34
C LEU A 11 -24.02 29.31 -9.99
N SER A 12 -24.20 28.07 -10.47
CA SER A 12 -25.50 27.62 -10.98
C SER A 12 -26.37 27.21 -9.79
N ASN A 13 -27.51 27.91 -9.61
CA ASN A 13 -28.52 27.54 -8.62
C ASN A 13 -29.09 26.13 -8.86
N GLU A 14 -29.20 25.73 -10.10
CA GLU A 14 -29.66 24.39 -10.45
C GLU A 14 -28.68 23.32 -10.06
N LEU A 15 -27.38 23.50 -10.39
CA LEU A 15 -26.33 22.59 -10.00
C LEU A 15 -26.14 22.54 -8.47
N PHE A 16 -26.35 23.65 -7.77
CA PHE A 16 -26.32 23.70 -6.31
C PHE A 16 -27.45 22.90 -5.67
N LYS A 17 -28.67 22.98 -6.23
CA LYS A 17 -29.82 22.23 -5.72
C LYS A 17 -29.78 20.75 -6.09
N ASN A 18 -29.27 20.43 -7.28
CA ASN A 18 -29.20 19.08 -7.85
C ASN A 18 -27.75 18.76 -8.29
N PRO A 19 -26.82 18.58 -7.33
CA PRO A 19 -25.42 18.34 -7.67
C PRO A 19 -25.26 17.01 -8.41
N THR A 20 -24.45 17.03 -9.47
CA THR A 20 -24.02 15.81 -10.16
C THR A 20 -23.05 15.01 -9.29
N CYS A 21 -22.80 13.75 -9.64
CA CYS A 21 -22.09 12.79 -8.79
C CYS A 21 -20.70 13.27 -8.33
N GLU A 22 -19.99 14.03 -9.16
CA GLU A 22 -18.65 14.55 -8.85
C GLU A 22 -18.63 15.62 -7.74
N PHE A 23 -19.77 16.20 -7.39
CA PHE A 23 -19.92 17.18 -6.30
C PHE A 23 -20.50 16.58 -5.03
N ARG A 24 -20.80 15.29 -5.01
CA ARG A 24 -21.37 14.58 -3.87
C ARG A 24 -20.30 13.75 -3.16
N GLY A 25 -20.51 13.42 -1.89
CA GLY A 25 -19.58 12.64 -1.10
C GLY A 25 -19.37 11.22 -1.65
N THR A 26 -18.19 10.64 -1.37
CA THR A 26 -17.80 9.29 -1.80
C THR A 26 -17.18 8.56 -0.62
N PRO A 27 -17.91 7.66 0.06
CA PRO A 27 -17.38 6.95 1.23
C PRO A 27 -16.32 5.91 0.87
N PHE A 28 -15.42 5.65 1.81
CA PHE A 28 -14.65 4.42 1.81
C PHE A 28 -15.55 3.25 2.13
N TRP A 29 -15.75 2.37 1.16
CA TRP A 29 -16.57 1.19 1.29
C TRP A 29 -15.71 -0.01 1.66
N ALA A 30 -15.70 -0.35 2.96
CA ALA A 30 -14.83 -1.37 3.50
C ALA A 30 -15.25 -2.78 3.06
N TRP A 31 -14.46 -3.42 2.22
CA TRP A 31 -14.61 -4.81 1.79
C TRP A 31 -13.87 -5.74 2.76
N ASN A 32 -14.54 -6.17 3.81
CA ASN A 32 -13.96 -6.89 4.94
C ASN A 32 -14.73 -8.15 5.34
N SER A 33 -15.48 -8.75 4.42
CA SER A 33 -16.24 -9.98 4.61
C SER A 33 -16.21 -10.86 3.36
N TRP A 34 -17.09 -11.85 3.28
CA TRP A 34 -17.42 -12.51 2.03
C TRP A 34 -18.25 -11.55 1.18
N LEU A 35 -17.84 -11.34 -0.05
CA LEU A 35 -18.49 -10.44 -1.00
C LEU A 35 -19.38 -11.25 -1.95
N GLU A 36 -20.61 -10.81 -2.11
CA GLU A 36 -21.58 -11.37 -3.03
C GLU A 36 -22.17 -10.25 -3.91
N LYS A 37 -22.30 -10.52 -5.19
CA LYS A 37 -22.76 -9.54 -6.18
C LYS A 37 -24.04 -8.83 -5.77
N ASP A 38 -25.09 -9.59 -5.46
CA ASP A 38 -26.42 -9.04 -5.17
C ASP A 38 -26.39 -8.11 -3.95
N GLU A 39 -25.61 -8.44 -2.93
CA GLU A 39 -25.45 -7.62 -1.74
C GLU A 39 -24.62 -6.34 -2.05
N LEU A 40 -23.59 -6.44 -2.87
CA LEU A 40 -22.81 -5.28 -3.31
C LEU A 40 -23.69 -4.32 -4.13
N GLU A 41 -24.45 -4.82 -5.09
CA GLU A 41 -25.37 -4.01 -5.89
C GLU A 41 -26.44 -3.33 -5.02
N ARG A 42 -27.03 -4.04 -4.06
CA ARG A 42 -27.97 -3.48 -3.08
C ARG A 42 -27.37 -2.35 -2.27
N GLN A 43 -26.11 -2.49 -1.82
CA GLN A 43 -25.41 -1.44 -1.06
C GLN A 43 -25.14 -0.21 -1.94
N ILE A 44 -24.83 -0.38 -3.22
CA ILE A 44 -24.67 0.74 -4.17
C ILE A 44 -25.98 1.51 -4.34
N GLU A 45 -27.12 0.81 -4.42
CA GLU A 45 -28.43 1.46 -4.45
C GLU A 45 -28.67 2.31 -3.20
N ILE A 46 -28.35 1.78 -2.01
CA ILE A 46 -28.45 2.52 -0.76
C ILE A 46 -27.54 3.76 -0.76
N PHE A 47 -26.31 3.66 -1.27
CA PHE A 47 -25.42 4.81 -1.39
C PHE A 47 -26.06 5.91 -2.27
N ASN A 48 -26.68 5.53 -3.38
CA ASN A 48 -27.38 6.46 -4.25
C ASN A 48 -28.58 7.11 -3.53
N GLU A 49 -29.41 6.31 -2.84
CA GLU A 49 -30.54 6.80 -2.03
C GLU A 49 -30.12 7.77 -0.93
N MET A 50 -28.94 7.52 -0.30
CA MET A 50 -28.34 8.40 0.69
C MET A 50 -27.75 9.68 0.10
N GLY A 51 -27.71 9.82 -1.23
CA GLY A 51 -27.22 10.99 -1.92
C GLY A 51 -25.72 11.01 -2.19
N PHE A 52 -25.00 9.88 -2.00
CA PHE A 52 -23.60 9.79 -2.37
C PHE A 52 -23.40 9.84 -3.89
N GLY A 53 -22.28 10.42 -4.33
CA GLY A 53 -21.92 10.52 -5.75
C GLY A 53 -21.12 9.33 -6.27
N GLY A 54 -20.66 8.48 -5.37
CA GLY A 54 -19.84 7.32 -5.69
C GLY A 54 -19.34 6.62 -4.43
N PHE A 55 -18.37 5.76 -4.61
CA PHE A 55 -17.79 4.96 -3.52
C PHE A 55 -16.36 4.52 -3.87
N HIS A 56 -15.58 4.22 -2.84
CA HIS A 56 -14.24 3.62 -2.98
C HIS A 56 -14.32 2.16 -2.58
N MET A 57 -14.07 1.25 -3.52
CA MET A 57 -14.02 -0.21 -3.27
C MET A 57 -12.73 -0.54 -2.51
N HIS A 58 -12.79 -0.39 -1.19
CA HIS A 58 -11.60 -0.41 -0.32
C HIS A 58 -11.46 -1.74 0.42
N VAL A 59 -10.55 -2.58 -0.05
CA VAL A 59 -10.24 -3.85 0.62
C VAL A 59 -9.67 -3.60 2.02
N ARG A 60 -10.15 -4.38 2.99
CA ARG A 60 -9.72 -4.31 4.39
C ARG A 60 -9.49 -5.71 4.96
N THR A 61 -8.82 -5.74 6.11
CA THR A 61 -8.65 -6.98 6.89
C THR A 61 -10.00 -7.65 7.11
N GLY A 62 -10.11 -8.91 6.71
CA GLY A 62 -11.33 -9.69 6.81
C GLY A 62 -11.95 -10.06 5.47
N LEU A 63 -11.47 -9.53 4.34
CA LEU A 63 -11.86 -10.00 3.01
C LEU A 63 -11.68 -11.53 2.92
N LYS A 64 -12.73 -12.24 2.47
CA LYS A 64 -12.75 -13.70 2.33
C LYS A 64 -12.57 -14.16 0.88
N ASN A 65 -12.97 -13.35 -0.09
CA ASN A 65 -12.70 -13.62 -1.50
C ASN A 65 -11.19 -13.47 -1.74
N LYS A 66 -10.65 -14.34 -2.59
CA LYS A 66 -9.22 -14.28 -2.91
C LYS A 66 -8.92 -13.00 -3.70
N TYR A 67 -8.13 -12.10 -3.08
CA TYR A 67 -7.73 -10.83 -3.68
C TYR A 67 -7.12 -11.03 -5.08
N LEU A 68 -7.50 -10.19 -6.03
CA LEU A 68 -7.11 -10.25 -7.44
C LEU A 68 -7.43 -11.58 -8.16
N SER A 69 -8.27 -12.48 -7.61
CA SER A 69 -8.79 -13.61 -8.38
C SER A 69 -9.74 -13.15 -9.50
N ASP A 70 -10.04 -14.02 -10.44
CA ASP A 70 -10.97 -13.68 -11.51
C ASP A 70 -12.39 -13.41 -10.96
N GLU A 71 -12.80 -14.16 -9.92
CA GLU A 71 -14.04 -13.91 -9.19
C GLU A 71 -14.05 -12.50 -8.55
N TYR A 72 -12.97 -12.14 -7.86
CA TYR A 72 -12.83 -10.80 -7.28
C TYR A 72 -12.89 -9.71 -8.35
N MET A 73 -12.19 -9.88 -9.46
CA MET A 73 -12.21 -8.93 -10.57
C MET A 73 -13.59 -8.82 -11.22
N GLN A 74 -14.37 -9.92 -11.25
CA GLN A 74 -15.74 -9.88 -11.72
C GLN A 74 -16.63 -9.03 -10.79
N LEU A 75 -16.47 -9.13 -9.47
CA LEU A 75 -17.19 -8.29 -8.52
C LEU A 75 -16.83 -6.80 -8.70
N ILE A 76 -15.56 -6.48 -8.96
CA ILE A 76 -15.14 -5.13 -9.33
C ILE A 76 -15.89 -4.65 -10.58
N ARG A 77 -15.94 -5.48 -11.62
CA ARG A 77 -16.66 -5.13 -12.87
C ARG A 77 -18.15 -4.92 -12.62
N ASP A 78 -18.79 -5.81 -11.88
CA ASP A 78 -20.21 -5.72 -11.54
C ASP A 78 -20.53 -4.41 -10.78
N CYS A 79 -19.68 -4.03 -9.82
CA CYS A 79 -19.82 -2.77 -9.09
C CYS A 79 -19.64 -1.54 -9.99
N VAL A 80 -18.70 -1.57 -10.93
CA VAL A 80 -18.50 -0.48 -11.89
C VAL A 80 -19.70 -0.35 -12.84
N ASP A 81 -20.23 -1.48 -13.35
CA ASP A 81 -21.39 -1.48 -14.22
C ASP A 81 -22.64 -0.99 -13.48
N LYS A 82 -22.82 -1.39 -12.22
CA LYS A 82 -23.91 -0.89 -11.36
C LYS A 82 -23.76 0.61 -11.09
N ALA A 83 -22.56 1.08 -10.73
CA ALA A 83 -22.29 2.51 -10.54
C ALA A 83 -22.65 3.33 -11.79
N LYS A 84 -22.27 2.83 -12.98
CA LYS A 84 -22.62 3.44 -14.26
C LYS A 84 -24.13 3.55 -14.46
N SER A 85 -24.88 2.50 -14.16
CA SER A 85 -26.35 2.49 -14.29
C SER A 85 -27.02 3.49 -13.34
N GLU A 86 -26.46 3.67 -12.15
CA GLU A 86 -26.93 4.60 -11.12
C GLU A 86 -26.37 6.02 -11.30
N LYS A 87 -25.56 6.28 -12.34
CA LYS A 87 -24.87 7.56 -12.58
C LYS A 87 -23.98 8.00 -11.41
N MET A 88 -23.31 7.03 -10.81
CA MET A 88 -22.36 7.19 -9.72
C MET A 88 -20.92 6.95 -10.21
N LEU A 89 -19.94 7.28 -9.38
CA LEU A 89 -18.53 7.06 -9.63
C LEU A 89 -18.02 5.92 -8.77
N ALA A 90 -17.09 5.11 -9.32
CA ALA A 90 -16.50 3.98 -8.65
C ALA A 90 -14.97 4.15 -8.63
N TRP A 91 -14.38 4.42 -7.45
CA TRP A 91 -12.93 4.45 -7.29
C TRP A 91 -12.40 3.04 -6.99
N LEU A 92 -11.30 2.71 -7.63
CA LEU A 92 -10.60 1.46 -7.40
C LEU A 92 -9.58 1.63 -6.25
N TYR A 93 -9.17 0.50 -5.67
CA TYR A 93 -8.10 0.43 -4.68
C TYR A 93 -7.11 -0.66 -5.09
N ASP A 94 -5.81 -0.33 -5.14
CA ASP A 94 -4.79 -1.16 -5.76
C ASP A 94 -4.09 -2.13 -4.80
N GLU A 95 -4.57 -2.23 -3.55
CA GLU A 95 -3.93 -3.05 -2.54
C GLU A 95 -4.94 -3.88 -1.73
N ASP A 96 -4.49 -4.95 -1.13
CA ASP A 96 -5.21 -5.70 -0.10
C ASP A 96 -5.14 -4.98 1.26
N ARG A 97 -3.98 -4.39 1.57
CA ARG A 97 -3.72 -3.66 2.82
C ARG A 97 -2.78 -2.50 2.62
N TRP A 98 -3.15 -1.37 3.17
CA TRP A 98 -2.31 -0.18 3.16
C TRP A 98 -0.95 -0.44 3.87
N PRO A 99 0.16 0.10 3.36
CA PRO A 99 0.30 0.91 2.14
C PRO A 99 0.41 0.06 0.87
N SER A 100 0.06 0.67 -0.27
CA SER A 100 0.17 0.03 -1.59
C SER A 100 1.61 -0.35 -1.94
N GLY A 101 1.78 -1.47 -2.66
CA GLY A 101 3.09 -1.93 -3.13
C GLY A 101 3.31 -3.45 -3.03
N ALA A 102 2.64 -4.12 -2.10
CA ALA A 102 2.79 -5.56 -1.90
C ALA A 102 1.81 -6.40 -2.75
N ALA A 103 0.71 -5.80 -3.20
CA ALA A 103 -0.39 -6.49 -3.91
C ALA A 103 -0.88 -7.72 -3.14
N GLY A 104 -1.23 -7.55 -1.85
CA GLY A 104 -1.63 -8.66 -0.99
C GLY A 104 -0.51 -9.68 -0.73
N GLY A 105 0.74 -9.32 -1.01
CA GLY A 105 1.93 -10.17 -0.87
C GLY A 105 2.39 -10.84 -2.16
N TYR A 106 1.67 -10.71 -3.28
CA TYR A 106 2.07 -11.33 -4.55
C TYR A 106 3.38 -10.76 -5.11
N VAL A 107 3.67 -9.47 -4.89
CA VAL A 107 4.96 -8.89 -5.28
C VAL A 107 6.09 -9.47 -4.46
N THR A 108 5.89 -9.59 -3.15
CA THR A 108 6.91 -9.95 -2.18
C THR A 108 7.05 -11.46 -1.93
N GLU A 109 6.33 -12.29 -2.70
CA GLU A 109 6.68 -13.71 -2.84
C GLU A 109 8.12 -13.87 -3.32
N ASP A 110 8.57 -13.00 -4.25
CA ASP A 110 9.96 -12.92 -4.67
C ASP A 110 10.77 -12.04 -3.70
N GLU A 111 11.77 -12.63 -3.08
CA GLU A 111 12.62 -11.96 -2.09
C GLU A 111 13.33 -10.73 -2.66
N ARG A 112 13.60 -10.69 -3.96
CA ARG A 112 14.24 -9.54 -4.63
C ARG A 112 13.43 -8.26 -4.48
N TYR A 113 12.12 -8.38 -4.35
CA TYR A 113 11.18 -7.25 -4.28
C TYR A 113 10.80 -6.85 -2.85
N ARG A 114 11.34 -7.54 -1.83
CA ARG A 114 11.07 -7.25 -0.43
C ARG A 114 11.79 -6.01 0.03
N ALA A 115 11.13 -5.22 0.87
CA ALA A 115 11.71 -4.03 1.46
C ALA A 115 12.98 -4.35 2.28
N ARG A 116 13.92 -3.43 2.23
CA ARG A 116 15.18 -3.50 2.95
C ARG A 116 15.32 -2.34 3.91
N TYR A 117 16.08 -2.53 4.96
CA TYR A 117 16.40 -1.48 5.91
C TYR A 117 17.87 -1.53 6.28
N LEU A 118 18.40 -0.36 6.60
CA LEU A 118 19.73 -0.24 7.17
C LEU A 118 19.64 -0.41 8.69
N LEU A 119 20.30 -1.43 9.21
CA LEU A 119 20.45 -1.65 10.63
C LEU A 119 21.85 -1.20 11.06
N PHE A 120 21.91 -0.21 11.96
CA PHE A 120 23.16 0.24 12.58
C PHE A 120 23.14 -0.13 14.05
N THR A 121 24.06 -1.03 14.49
CA THR A 121 23.99 -1.67 15.80
C THR A 121 25.39 -2.06 16.32
N PRO A 122 25.61 -2.03 17.65
CA PRO A 122 26.85 -2.59 18.25
C PRO A 122 26.81 -4.12 18.32
N PHE A 123 25.73 -4.77 17.90
CA PHE A 123 25.57 -6.21 18.02
C PHE A 123 25.68 -6.92 16.68
N LYS A 124 26.60 -7.86 16.56
CA LYS A 124 26.85 -8.61 15.34
C LYS A 124 25.73 -9.61 15.02
N THR A 125 25.03 -10.11 16.03
CA THR A 125 23.98 -11.14 15.89
C THR A 125 22.67 -10.75 16.56
N ALA A 126 21.56 -11.43 16.20
CA ALA A 126 20.24 -11.17 16.76
C ALA A 126 20.09 -11.65 18.23
N GLU A 127 21.03 -12.40 18.76
CA GLU A 127 20.97 -12.81 20.16
C GLU A 127 21.03 -11.63 21.13
N ALA A 128 21.53 -10.49 20.64
CA ALA A 128 21.52 -9.21 21.35
C ALA A 128 20.20 -8.42 21.23
N LYS A 129 19.10 -9.07 20.91
CA LYS A 129 17.77 -8.46 20.66
C LYS A 129 17.21 -7.55 21.74
N LYS A 130 17.67 -7.66 22.98
CA LYS A 130 17.13 -6.91 24.11
C LYS A 130 17.35 -5.39 24.05
N SER A 131 18.10 -4.89 23.08
CA SER A 131 18.51 -3.48 22.99
C SER A 131 18.25 -2.82 21.64
N VAL A 132 17.65 -3.52 20.68
CA VAL A 132 17.31 -2.94 19.36
C VAL A 132 15.81 -3.04 19.17
N GLU A 133 15.11 -1.96 19.45
CA GLU A 133 13.72 -1.78 19.05
C GLU A 133 13.65 -1.55 17.54
N VAL A 134 13.63 -2.63 16.77
CA VAL A 134 13.26 -2.58 15.36
C VAL A 134 11.83 -3.09 15.28
N SER A 135 10.93 -2.32 14.68
CA SER A 135 9.50 -2.64 14.56
C SER A 135 9.20 -4.01 13.92
N ALA A 136 10.15 -4.56 13.17
CA ALA A 136 10.06 -5.87 12.52
C ALA A 136 10.99 -6.95 13.15
N GLY A 137 11.81 -6.60 14.14
CA GLY A 137 12.87 -7.48 14.68
C GLY A 137 14.01 -7.71 13.68
N ARG A 138 15.13 -8.24 14.17
CA ARG A 138 16.27 -8.65 13.31
C ARG A 138 15.94 -9.96 12.61
N THR A 139 16.23 -10.01 11.33
CA THR A 139 16.05 -11.21 10.50
C THR A 139 17.32 -12.03 10.35
N ASN A 140 18.49 -11.43 10.59
CA ASN A 140 19.82 -12.01 10.35
C ASN A 140 20.06 -12.51 8.90
N ASN A 141 19.29 -12.00 7.96
CA ASN A 141 19.43 -12.31 6.53
C ASN A 141 20.20 -11.22 5.78
N GLY A 142 20.74 -10.25 6.53
CA GLY A 142 21.35 -9.05 5.98
C GLY A 142 22.81 -9.26 5.59
N LYS A 143 23.25 -8.36 4.70
CA LYS A 143 24.64 -8.23 4.31
C LYS A 143 25.32 -7.17 5.16
N LEU A 144 26.46 -7.50 5.76
CA LEU A 144 27.32 -6.50 6.38
C LEU A 144 27.88 -5.56 5.31
N LEU A 145 27.61 -4.27 5.48
CA LEU A 145 28.07 -3.21 4.58
C LEU A 145 29.36 -2.55 5.07
N ALA A 146 29.46 -2.30 6.37
CA ALA A 146 30.59 -1.61 6.97
C ALA A 146 30.67 -1.88 8.48
N CYS A 147 31.87 -1.70 9.03
CA CYS A 147 32.10 -1.62 10.47
C CYS A 147 32.68 -0.25 10.82
N TYR A 148 32.38 0.19 12.02
CA TYR A 148 32.84 1.46 12.55
C TYR A 148 33.37 1.29 13.98
N ASP A 149 34.45 1.99 14.26
CA ASP A 149 34.84 2.32 15.61
C ASP A 149 34.10 3.59 16.03
N VAL A 150 33.26 3.51 17.05
CA VAL A 150 32.44 4.62 17.53
C VAL A 150 32.85 4.98 18.94
N VAL A 151 33.25 6.22 19.14
CA VAL A 151 33.58 6.78 20.44
C VAL A 151 32.49 7.75 20.88
N LEU A 152 31.89 7.47 22.02
CA LEU A 152 30.95 8.33 22.67
C LEU A 152 31.61 9.13 23.77
N ASP A 153 31.14 10.34 24.02
CA ASP A 153 31.56 11.12 25.17
C ASP A 153 30.85 10.64 26.47
N LYS A 154 31.17 11.30 27.58
CA LYS A 154 30.65 10.96 28.92
C LYS A 154 29.12 11.08 29.03
N ASP A 155 28.48 11.86 28.16
CA ASP A 155 27.06 12.12 28.13
C ASP A 155 26.34 11.23 27.08
N GLY A 156 27.09 10.34 26.39
CA GLY A 156 26.57 9.37 25.40
C GLY A 156 26.41 9.93 23.98
N TYR A 157 26.93 11.13 23.71
CA TYR A 157 26.91 11.69 22.35
C TYR A 157 28.12 11.22 21.55
N LEU A 158 27.94 11.17 20.22
CA LEU A 158 29.00 10.82 19.30
C LEU A 158 30.15 11.82 19.38
N SER A 159 31.31 11.38 19.84
CA SER A 159 32.53 12.17 19.89
C SER A 159 33.38 12.02 18.62
N SER A 160 33.57 10.78 18.18
CA SER A 160 34.29 10.49 16.94
C SER A 160 33.86 9.14 16.37
N TYR A 161 34.09 8.93 15.07
CA TYR A 161 33.93 7.64 14.42
C TYR A 161 34.97 7.44 13.32
N LYS A 162 35.29 6.19 13.06
CA LYS A 162 36.18 5.78 11.97
C LYS A 162 35.67 4.47 11.37
N GLN A 163 35.60 4.39 10.04
CA GLN A 163 35.37 3.11 9.39
C GLN A 163 36.60 2.21 9.56
N ILE A 164 36.35 0.96 9.94
CA ILE A 164 37.36 -0.05 10.18
C ILE A 164 36.99 -1.36 9.50
N GLY A 165 37.95 -2.27 9.39
CA GLY A 165 37.66 -3.65 8.96
C GLY A 165 36.88 -4.43 10.03
N GLU A 166 36.18 -5.48 9.59
CA GLU A 166 35.38 -6.32 10.49
C GLU A 166 36.24 -6.94 11.62
N ASP A 167 37.46 -7.33 11.29
CA ASP A 167 38.39 -7.98 12.23
C ASP A 167 39.32 -6.99 12.96
N ASP A 168 39.29 -5.70 12.59
CA ASP A 168 40.11 -4.69 13.23
C ASP A 168 39.67 -4.46 14.68
N LYS A 169 40.61 -4.03 15.53
CA LYS A 169 40.28 -3.60 16.89
C LYS A 169 39.68 -2.19 16.86
N ALA A 170 38.68 -1.97 17.68
CA ALA A 170 38.13 -0.65 17.96
C ALA A 170 38.73 -0.09 19.26
N GLU A 171 38.93 1.24 19.30
CA GLU A 171 39.29 1.97 20.51
C GLU A 171 38.06 2.24 21.39
N GLY A 172 36.92 2.55 20.75
CA GLY A 172 35.62 2.70 21.37
C GLY A 172 34.78 1.43 21.26
N THR A 173 33.58 1.57 20.79
CA THR A 173 32.65 0.44 20.56
C THR A 173 32.51 0.15 19.07
N LYS A 174 32.70 -1.12 18.70
CA LYS A 174 32.50 -1.55 17.32
C LYS A 174 31.02 -1.56 16.98
N TRP A 175 30.64 -0.85 15.90
CA TRP A 175 29.32 -0.84 15.35
C TRP A 175 29.30 -1.42 13.94
N TYR A 176 28.22 -2.09 13.62
CA TYR A 176 28.01 -2.79 12.35
C TYR A 176 26.84 -2.15 11.60
N ALA A 177 27.05 -1.88 10.33
CA ALA A 177 26.01 -1.46 9.41
C ALA A 177 25.59 -2.65 8.55
N PHE A 178 24.36 -3.15 8.73
CA PHE A 178 23.79 -4.23 7.92
C PHE A 178 22.67 -3.68 7.03
N MET A 179 22.58 -4.22 5.84
CA MET A 179 21.34 -4.13 5.05
C MET A 179 20.58 -5.44 5.24
N GLU A 180 19.44 -5.38 5.93
CA GLU A 180 18.59 -6.54 6.17
C GLU A 180 17.30 -6.44 5.35
N ILE A 181 16.76 -7.60 4.95
CA ILE A 181 15.45 -7.72 4.32
C ILE A 181 14.40 -7.78 5.43
N ILE A 182 13.32 -7.01 5.29
CA ILE A 182 12.24 -6.97 6.29
C ILE A 182 11.61 -8.35 6.47
N GLY A 183 11.31 -8.71 7.71
CA GLY A 183 10.66 -9.97 8.05
C GLY A 183 9.18 -10.03 7.68
N GLU A 184 8.64 -11.23 7.66
CA GLU A 184 7.22 -11.48 7.45
C GLU A 184 6.36 -10.86 8.56
N SER A 185 5.15 -10.43 8.21
CA SER A 185 4.21 -9.78 9.10
C SER A 185 2.78 -10.23 8.79
N ASP A 186 1.98 -10.47 9.80
CA ASP A 186 0.56 -10.78 9.67
C ASP A 186 -0.21 -9.63 8.98
N TRP A 187 0.29 -8.40 9.10
CA TRP A 187 -0.27 -7.25 8.39
C TRP A 187 -0.23 -7.43 6.87
N PHE A 188 0.79 -8.08 6.33
CA PHE A 188 0.94 -8.37 4.91
C PHE A 188 0.61 -9.84 4.56
N ASN A 189 -0.37 -10.44 5.22
CA ASN A 189 -0.81 -11.83 5.00
C ASN A 189 0.32 -12.86 5.19
N GLY A 190 1.17 -12.68 6.18
CA GLY A 190 2.34 -13.54 6.40
C GLY A 190 3.45 -13.33 5.37
N LYS A 191 3.42 -12.23 4.63
CA LYS A 191 4.44 -11.79 3.66
C LYS A 191 5.15 -10.54 4.17
N THR A 192 5.76 -9.79 3.27
CA THR A 192 6.49 -8.56 3.58
C THR A 192 5.98 -7.39 2.77
N TYR A 193 6.39 -6.18 3.14
CA TYR A 193 6.22 -5.01 2.31
C TYR A 193 7.22 -5.00 1.14
N ALA A 194 6.87 -4.33 0.05
CA ALA A 194 7.71 -4.23 -1.14
C ALA A 194 8.78 -3.13 -1.01
N ASP A 195 9.88 -3.31 -1.71
CA ASP A 195 10.94 -2.29 -1.87
C ASP A 195 10.49 -1.22 -2.86
N THR A 196 9.87 -0.16 -2.35
CA THR A 196 9.36 0.95 -3.16
C THR A 196 10.46 1.83 -3.79
N LEU A 197 11.72 1.63 -3.43
CA LEU A 197 12.86 2.26 -4.09
C LEU A 197 13.39 1.41 -5.25
N SER A 198 12.94 0.17 -5.39
CA SER A 198 13.26 -0.70 -6.52
C SER A 198 12.28 -0.51 -7.66
N LYS A 199 12.78 -0.02 -8.80
CA LYS A 199 11.96 0.10 -10.01
C LYS A 199 11.32 -1.23 -10.40
N ASP A 200 12.06 -2.34 -10.32
CA ASP A 200 11.57 -3.67 -10.70
C ASP A 200 10.43 -4.14 -9.78
N ALA A 201 10.49 -3.81 -8.48
CA ALA A 201 9.40 -4.12 -7.54
C ALA A 201 8.15 -3.30 -7.85
N VAL A 202 8.32 -2.00 -8.19
CA VAL A 202 7.21 -1.12 -8.60
C VAL A 202 6.61 -1.57 -9.92
N ASP A 203 7.42 -1.89 -10.91
CA ASP A 203 6.95 -2.42 -12.19
C ASP A 203 6.16 -3.73 -12.00
N ARG A 204 6.63 -4.60 -11.10
CA ARG A 204 5.92 -5.84 -10.78
C ARG A 204 4.59 -5.57 -10.08
N PHE A 205 4.53 -4.59 -9.20
CA PHE A 205 3.28 -4.16 -8.57
C PHE A 205 2.27 -3.66 -9.61
N VAL A 206 2.70 -2.79 -10.53
CA VAL A 206 1.87 -2.28 -11.62
C VAL A 206 1.35 -3.42 -12.50
N GLU A 207 2.20 -4.37 -12.86
CA GLU A 207 1.83 -5.54 -13.67
C GLU A 207 0.75 -6.39 -12.98
N ILE A 208 0.91 -6.66 -11.68
CA ILE A 208 -0.02 -7.53 -10.93
C ILE A 208 -1.35 -6.82 -10.67
N THR A 209 -1.33 -5.52 -10.37
CA THR A 209 -2.51 -4.76 -9.97
C THR A 209 -3.09 -3.90 -11.09
N HIS A 210 -2.43 -2.81 -11.44
CA HIS A 210 -2.96 -1.80 -12.36
C HIS A 210 -3.30 -2.36 -13.75
N GLU A 211 -2.45 -3.22 -14.32
CA GLU A 211 -2.74 -3.83 -15.63
C GLU A 211 -3.93 -4.81 -15.52
N LYS A 212 -4.13 -5.44 -14.38
CA LYS A 212 -5.31 -6.31 -14.16
C LYS A 212 -6.59 -5.48 -14.04
N TYR A 213 -6.58 -4.39 -13.30
CA TYR A 213 -7.70 -3.44 -13.23
C TYR A 213 -8.00 -2.83 -14.60
N LYS A 214 -6.96 -2.39 -15.32
CA LYS A 214 -7.10 -1.85 -16.67
C LYS A 214 -7.74 -2.86 -17.64
N LYS A 215 -7.35 -4.13 -17.57
CA LYS A 215 -7.98 -5.19 -18.36
C LYS A 215 -9.46 -5.39 -17.99
N CYS A 216 -9.80 -5.24 -16.71
CA CYS A 216 -11.15 -5.45 -16.20
C CYS A 216 -12.09 -4.28 -16.49
N THR A 217 -11.66 -3.04 -16.24
CA THR A 217 -12.51 -1.85 -16.23
C THR A 217 -11.93 -0.66 -17.01
N GLY A 218 -10.89 -0.88 -17.82
CA GLY A 218 -10.20 0.20 -18.53
C GLY A 218 -11.07 0.95 -19.54
N ASP A 219 -12.13 0.33 -20.03
CA ASP A 219 -13.15 0.97 -20.89
C ASP A 219 -13.98 2.04 -20.14
N GLU A 220 -14.00 2.01 -18.82
CA GLU A 220 -14.69 2.99 -17.95
C GLU A 220 -13.73 4.00 -17.30
N PHE A 221 -12.43 3.96 -17.60
CA PHE A 221 -11.48 4.99 -17.15
C PHE A 221 -11.83 6.34 -17.76
N ASP A 222 -11.67 7.42 -16.99
CA ASP A 222 -12.12 8.78 -17.33
C ASP A 222 -13.64 8.93 -17.50
N LYS A 223 -14.43 7.96 -17.08
CA LYS A 223 -15.89 7.95 -17.11
C LYS A 223 -16.46 7.61 -15.73
N THR A 224 -16.85 6.35 -15.54
CA THR A 224 -17.35 5.84 -14.25
C THR A 224 -16.23 5.63 -13.24
N VAL A 225 -15.02 5.30 -13.72
CA VAL A 225 -13.84 5.08 -12.88
C VAL A 225 -12.90 6.28 -12.97
N PRO A 226 -12.91 7.17 -11.97
CA PRO A 226 -12.10 8.39 -11.99
C PRO A 226 -10.65 8.18 -11.62
N ALA A 227 -10.37 7.23 -10.72
CA ALA A 227 -9.01 6.95 -10.25
C ALA A 227 -8.90 5.58 -9.58
N ILE A 228 -7.66 5.16 -9.40
CA ILE A 228 -7.22 4.10 -8.50
C ILE A 228 -6.29 4.72 -7.44
N PHE A 229 -6.34 4.29 -6.22
CA PHE A 229 -5.52 4.79 -5.12
C PHE A 229 -5.01 3.62 -4.27
#